data_61955c7a0be50a7f841bf9520c373b20
#
_entry.id   61955c7a0be50a7f841bf9520c373b20
#
_cell.length_a   1.000
_cell.length_b   1.000
_cell.length_c   1.000
_cell.angle_alpha   90.00
_cell.angle_beta   90.00
_cell.angle_gamma   90.00
#
_symmetry.space_group_name_H-M   'P 1'
#
loop_
_entity.id
_entity.type
_entity.pdbx_description
1 polymer ?
#
loop_
_entity_poly.entity_id
_entity_poly.type
_entity_poly.pdbx_seq_one_letter_code
_entity_poly.pdbx_strand_id
1 'polypeptide(L)'
;MFIAALKNIFDIDNVGNRWGVRILYIITVVLNAAIHFNPWADTDFTPLQSWAMEVYNLTEYDADQYNALMNAIPISTGNIIYIASMCAGYLLLLASAYIYAAVYVREFRKEKVASVKDDDPEVLNYAIEHSPDKPIKVSELFLRLVLIMLFSTLISMPFILITFYFMFIAIIGLPFVFTAPVAYLSGDAGFFSSLPYAVRLSRKYYFINMRSIGIILFAILIVDFTVPLIANISLTAFYILDAAITTWIWLAFARLAGMAYCTMKDFPIKGGKRPFAI
;
A
#
# COMPACT_ATOMS: atom_id res chain seq x y z
N MET A 1 2.60 -18.01 16.66
CA MET A 1 1.80 -17.40 15.56
C MET A 1 2.07 -15.91 15.39
N PHE A 2 1.95 -15.06 16.43
CA PHE A 2 2.26 -13.62 16.35
C PHE A 2 3.71 -13.35 15.88
N ILE A 3 4.69 -14.06 16.47
CA ILE A 3 6.12 -13.94 16.10
C ILE A 3 6.36 -14.36 14.64
N ALA A 4 5.66 -15.37 14.13
CA ALA A 4 5.78 -15.80 12.73
C ALA A 4 5.21 -14.74 11.75
N ALA A 5 4.11 -14.10 12.12
CA ALA A 5 3.54 -13.01 11.33
C ALA A 5 4.44 -11.77 11.34
N LEU A 6 5.03 -11.42 12.50
CA LEU A 6 6.05 -10.37 12.60
C LEU A 6 7.29 -10.71 11.78
N LYS A 7 7.80 -11.94 11.87
CA LYS A 7 8.95 -12.38 11.06
C LYS A 7 8.68 -12.19 9.57
N ASN A 8 7.48 -12.49 9.09
CA ASN A 8 7.10 -12.28 7.70
C ASN A 8 7.10 -10.79 7.30
N ILE A 9 6.83 -9.87 8.23
CA ILE A 9 6.93 -8.43 7.98
C ILE A 9 8.40 -8.02 7.83
N PHE A 10 9.31 -8.62 8.59
CA PHE A 10 10.74 -8.32 8.53
C PHE A 10 11.46 -8.95 7.33
N ASP A 11 10.94 -10.01 6.77
CA ASP A 11 11.56 -10.78 5.67
C ASP A 11 11.18 -10.23 4.27
N ILE A 12 11.08 -8.93 4.09
CA ILE A 12 10.67 -8.33 2.80
C ILE A 12 11.62 -8.70 1.65
N ASP A 13 12.87 -9.00 1.93
CA ASP A 13 13.86 -9.42 0.94
C ASP A 13 13.92 -10.95 0.72
N ASN A 14 13.10 -11.71 1.44
CA ASN A 14 12.97 -13.16 1.24
C ASN A 14 12.08 -13.47 0.03
N VAL A 15 12.59 -13.15 -1.12
CA VAL A 15 11.99 -13.28 -2.46
C VAL A 15 13.09 -13.72 -3.42
N GLY A 16 12.79 -14.46 -4.48
CA GLY A 16 13.76 -14.90 -5.48
C GLY A 16 14.62 -13.77 -6.07
N ASN A 17 14.06 -12.57 -6.23
CA ASN A 17 14.78 -11.36 -6.67
C ASN A 17 15.18 -10.45 -5.49
N ARG A 18 15.98 -10.94 -4.56
CA ARG A 18 16.40 -10.21 -3.36
C ARG A 18 17.06 -8.86 -3.66
N TRP A 19 17.96 -8.82 -4.62
CA TRP A 19 18.67 -7.60 -5.00
C TRP A 19 17.74 -6.55 -5.57
N GLY A 20 16.80 -6.95 -6.45
CA GLY A 20 15.80 -6.03 -6.99
C GLY A 20 14.94 -5.39 -5.91
N VAL A 21 14.53 -6.17 -4.91
CA VAL A 21 13.74 -5.64 -3.77
C VAL A 21 14.55 -4.69 -2.90
N ARG A 22 15.82 -4.99 -2.63
CA ARG A 22 16.71 -4.09 -1.86
C ARG A 22 16.94 -2.78 -2.58
N ILE A 23 17.19 -2.83 -3.89
CA ILE A 23 17.35 -1.63 -4.72
C ILE A 23 16.04 -0.82 -4.72
N LEU A 24 14.89 -1.46 -4.92
CA LEU A 24 13.58 -0.81 -4.86
C LEU A 24 13.37 -0.10 -3.52
N TYR A 25 13.67 -0.78 -2.41
CA TYR A 25 13.58 -0.21 -1.07
C TYR A 25 14.47 1.04 -0.92
N ILE A 26 15.78 0.92 -1.26
CA ILE A 26 16.73 2.02 -1.11
C ILE A 26 16.32 3.22 -1.96
N ILE A 27 15.95 3.01 -3.23
CA ILE A 27 15.50 4.09 -4.12
C ILE A 27 14.26 4.77 -3.54
N THR A 28 13.29 4.00 -3.09
CA THR A 28 12.05 4.55 -2.53
C THR A 28 12.31 5.35 -1.26
N VAL A 29 13.19 4.86 -0.36
CA VAL A 29 13.58 5.58 0.86
C VAL A 29 14.26 6.90 0.52
N VAL A 30 15.23 6.88 -0.39
CA VAL A 30 15.97 8.10 -0.78
C VAL A 30 15.04 9.14 -1.41
N LEU A 31 14.16 8.72 -2.32
CA LEU A 31 13.22 9.63 -2.96
C LEU A 31 12.16 10.15 -1.97
N ASN A 32 11.66 9.31 -1.08
CA ASN A 32 10.69 9.72 -0.05
C ASN A 32 11.34 10.69 0.96
N ALA A 33 12.56 10.41 1.41
CA ALA A 33 13.29 11.32 2.27
C ALA A 33 13.58 12.67 1.59
N ALA A 34 13.95 12.66 0.30
CA ALA A 34 14.23 13.88 -0.47
C ALA A 34 13.02 14.84 -0.53
N ILE A 35 11.80 14.35 -0.46
CA ILE A 35 10.57 15.14 -0.43
C ILE A 35 10.56 16.06 0.81
N HIS A 36 10.98 15.55 1.95
CA HIS A 36 11.02 16.30 3.22
C HIS A 36 12.13 17.37 3.25
N PHE A 37 13.15 17.22 2.40
CA PHE A 37 14.26 18.18 2.29
C PHE A 37 14.10 19.16 1.12
N ASN A 38 12.89 19.26 0.54
CA ASN A 38 12.60 20.19 -0.54
C ASN A 38 12.68 21.65 -0.03
N PRO A 39 13.66 22.47 -0.48
CA PRO A 39 13.84 23.82 0.04
C PRO A 39 12.77 24.83 -0.41
N TRP A 40 11.96 24.47 -1.40
CA TRP A 40 10.85 25.29 -1.89
C TRP A 40 9.52 24.98 -1.24
N ALA A 41 9.47 23.92 -0.42
CA ALA A 41 8.26 23.51 0.29
C ALA A 41 8.13 24.31 1.59
N ASP A 42 6.93 24.86 1.84
CA ASP A 42 6.58 25.52 3.07
C ASP A 42 5.58 24.68 3.85
N THR A 43 5.96 24.30 5.07
CA THR A 43 5.16 23.49 5.97
C THR A 43 4.32 24.32 6.94
N ASP A 44 4.42 25.65 6.90
CA ASP A 44 3.63 26.52 7.77
C ASP A 44 2.22 26.71 7.18
N PHE A 45 1.27 26.01 7.77
CA PHE A 45 -0.16 26.12 7.50
C PHE A 45 -0.91 26.97 8.51
N THR A 46 -0.21 27.65 9.43
CA THR A 46 -0.84 28.49 10.46
C THR A 46 -1.78 29.55 9.87
N PRO A 47 -1.40 30.27 8.78
CA PRO A 47 -2.30 31.24 8.15
C PRO A 47 -3.58 30.60 7.63
N LEU A 48 -3.49 29.42 7.02
CA LEU A 48 -4.64 28.68 6.51
C LEU A 48 -5.54 28.15 7.65
N GLN A 49 -4.95 27.70 8.74
CA GLN A 49 -5.70 27.26 9.93
C GLN A 49 -6.46 28.43 10.57
N SER A 50 -5.82 29.59 10.70
CA SER A 50 -6.44 30.82 11.21
C SER A 50 -7.60 31.26 10.33
N TRP A 51 -7.42 31.25 9.03
CA TRP A 51 -8.48 31.55 8.06
C TRP A 51 -9.65 30.54 8.17
N ALA A 52 -9.37 29.25 8.28
CA ALA A 52 -10.40 28.23 8.41
C ALA A 52 -11.22 28.40 9.70
N MET A 53 -10.57 28.79 10.80
CA MET A 53 -11.24 29.11 12.07
C MET A 53 -12.09 30.37 11.95
N GLU A 54 -11.66 31.39 11.22
CA GLU A 54 -12.43 32.59 10.96
C GLU A 54 -13.69 32.28 10.15
N VAL A 55 -13.57 31.48 9.07
CA VAL A 55 -14.72 30.98 8.30
C VAL A 55 -15.67 30.17 9.16
N TYR A 56 -15.15 29.28 10.01
CA TYR A 56 -15.97 28.44 10.90
C TYR A 56 -16.72 29.26 11.95
N ASN A 57 -16.14 30.36 12.43
CA ASN A 57 -16.72 31.22 13.47
C ASN A 57 -17.70 32.26 12.89
N LEU A 58 -17.96 32.30 11.58
CA LEU A 58 -19.01 33.12 11.01
C LEU A 58 -20.37 32.66 11.56
N THR A 59 -20.92 33.41 12.48
CA THR A 59 -22.19 33.10 13.16
C THR A 59 -23.42 33.52 12.37
N GLU A 60 -23.26 34.51 11.48
CA GLU A 60 -24.31 34.98 10.59
C GLU A 60 -23.77 34.90 9.13
N TYR A 61 -24.63 34.41 8.21
CA TYR A 61 -24.28 34.36 6.81
C TYR A 61 -24.33 35.76 6.19
N ASP A 62 -23.16 36.41 6.16
CA ASP A 62 -22.94 37.62 5.38
C ASP A 62 -22.24 37.21 4.07
N ALA A 63 -22.97 37.35 2.96
CA ALA A 63 -22.48 36.93 1.64
C ALA A 63 -21.21 37.73 1.22
N ASP A 64 -21.14 39.01 1.60
CA ASP A 64 -20.01 39.86 1.22
C ASP A 64 -18.76 39.48 2.05
N GLN A 65 -18.92 39.26 3.34
CA GLN A 65 -17.85 38.80 4.21
C GLN A 65 -17.37 37.40 3.82
N TYR A 66 -18.29 36.49 3.54
CA TYR A 66 -17.94 35.14 3.08
C TYR A 66 -17.18 35.18 1.76
N ASN A 67 -17.63 35.95 0.78
CA ASN A 67 -16.93 36.10 -0.49
C ASN A 67 -15.55 36.73 -0.34
N ALA A 68 -15.41 37.74 0.54
CA ALA A 68 -14.12 38.33 0.84
C ALA A 68 -13.14 37.32 1.42
N LEU A 69 -13.57 36.49 2.40
CA LEU A 69 -12.75 35.43 2.97
C LEU A 69 -12.40 34.34 1.95
N MET A 70 -13.34 33.93 1.11
CA MET A 70 -13.06 32.91 0.09
C MET A 70 -12.11 33.40 -1.00
N ASN A 71 -12.08 34.69 -1.30
CA ASN A 71 -11.12 35.28 -2.23
C ASN A 71 -9.73 35.51 -1.61
N ALA A 72 -9.61 35.47 -0.29
CA ALA A 72 -8.38 35.73 0.46
C ALA A 72 -7.77 34.47 1.07
N ILE A 73 -7.99 33.29 0.47
CA ILE A 73 -7.43 32.03 0.98
C ILE A 73 -5.89 32.14 1.06
N PRO A 74 -5.29 32.05 2.25
CA PRO A 74 -3.85 32.30 2.44
C PRO A 74 -3.05 31.03 2.17
N ILE A 75 -3.01 30.57 0.91
CA ILE A 75 -2.17 29.46 0.47
C ILE A 75 -0.95 30.02 -0.25
N SER A 76 0.24 29.77 0.29
CA SER A 76 1.49 30.13 -0.36
C SER A 76 1.85 29.15 -1.49
N THR A 77 2.67 29.61 -2.44
CA THR A 77 3.24 28.69 -3.46
C THR A 77 4.04 27.58 -2.80
N GLY A 78 4.73 27.86 -1.69
CA GLY A 78 5.45 26.86 -0.91
C GLY A 78 4.54 25.76 -0.32
N ASN A 79 3.34 26.14 0.17
CA ASN A 79 2.35 25.17 0.64
C ASN A 79 1.85 24.27 -0.51
N ILE A 80 1.63 24.83 -1.69
CA ILE A 80 1.23 24.04 -2.87
C ILE A 80 2.34 23.05 -3.26
N ILE A 81 3.60 23.49 -3.26
CA ILE A 81 4.76 22.63 -3.53
C ILE A 81 4.86 21.51 -2.48
N TYR A 82 4.64 21.84 -1.20
CA TYR A 82 4.62 20.83 -0.14
C TYR A 82 3.53 19.76 -0.37
N ILE A 83 2.29 20.17 -0.61
CA ILE A 83 1.18 19.27 -0.88
C ILE A 83 1.47 18.40 -2.12
N ALA A 84 1.96 18.99 -3.21
CA ALA A 84 2.32 18.27 -4.41
C ALA A 84 3.45 17.25 -4.15
N SER A 85 4.44 17.61 -3.35
CA SER A 85 5.53 16.73 -2.96
C SER A 85 5.04 15.56 -2.11
N MET A 86 4.12 15.78 -1.16
CA MET A 86 3.50 14.72 -0.35
C MET A 86 2.65 13.78 -1.21
N CYS A 87 1.89 14.31 -2.16
CA CYS A 87 1.16 13.50 -3.13
C CYS A 87 2.11 12.63 -3.99
N ALA A 88 3.22 13.19 -4.45
CA ALA A 88 4.24 12.45 -5.19
C ALA A 88 4.86 11.34 -4.35
N GLY A 89 5.15 11.59 -3.06
CA GLY A 89 5.63 10.59 -2.10
C GLY A 89 4.65 9.44 -1.93
N TYR A 90 3.38 9.76 -1.74
CA TYR A 90 2.33 8.75 -1.66
C TYR A 90 2.25 7.88 -2.91
N LEU A 91 2.27 8.49 -4.10
CA LEU A 91 2.27 7.77 -5.38
C LEU A 91 3.51 6.88 -5.54
N LEU A 92 4.67 7.35 -5.10
CA LEU A 92 5.92 6.58 -5.10
C LEU A 92 5.82 5.34 -4.20
N LEU A 93 5.31 5.49 -2.98
CA LEU A 93 5.09 4.38 -2.04
C LEU A 93 4.11 3.36 -2.60
N LEU A 94 2.99 3.83 -3.16
CA LEU A 94 1.98 2.99 -3.79
C LEU A 94 2.54 2.21 -4.98
N ALA A 95 3.29 2.88 -5.87
CA ALA A 95 3.96 2.25 -7.01
C ALA A 95 4.93 1.17 -6.55
N SER A 96 5.77 1.49 -5.56
CA SER A 96 6.75 0.56 -5.01
C SER A 96 6.08 -0.68 -4.39
N ALA A 97 4.98 -0.48 -3.65
CA ALA A 97 4.19 -1.57 -3.09
C ALA A 97 3.59 -2.47 -4.18
N TYR A 98 3.04 -1.90 -5.23
CA TYR A 98 2.45 -2.67 -6.34
C TYR A 98 3.51 -3.41 -7.16
N ILE A 99 4.65 -2.78 -7.44
CA ILE A 99 5.78 -3.44 -8.10
C ILE A 99 6.26 -4.61 -7.25
N TYR A 100 6.42 -4.40 -5.94
CA TYR A 100 6.82 -5.45 -5.01
C TYR A 100 5.84 -6.63 -5.02
N ALA A 101 4.53 -6.37 -4.91
CA ALA A 101 3.52 -7.42 -4.91
C ALA A 101 3.53 -8.24 -6.21
N ALA A 102 3.68 -7.57 -7.36
CA ALA A 102 3.77 -8.23 -8.67
C ALA A 102 5.04 -9.12 -8.78
N VAL A 103 6.19 -8.60 -8.32
CA VAL A 103 7.45 -9.36 -8.28
C VAL A 103 7.31 -10.55 -7.34
N TYR A 104 6.72 -10.37 -6.15
CA TYR A 104 6.52 -11.43 -5.18
C TYR A 104 5.72 -12.61 -5.78
N VAL A 105 4.56 -12.35 -6.39
CA VAL A 105 3.71 -13.38 -7.00
C VAL A 105 4.45 -14.11 -8.13
N ARG A 106 5.15 -13.36 -8.98
CA ARG A 106 5.92 -13.92 -10.08
C ARG A 106 7.02 -14.86 -9.60
N GLU A 107 7.83 -14.43 -8.63
CA GLU A 107 8.94 -15.24 -8.12
C GLU A 107 8.42 -16.45 -7.32
N PHE A 108 7.34 -16.27 -6.55
CA PHE A 108 6.69 -17.38 -5.86
C PHE A 108 6.21 -18.47 -6.82
N ARG A 109 5.57 -18.09 -7.93
CA ARG A 109 5.12 -19.04 -8.95
C ARG A 109 6.29 -19.75 -9.65
N LYS A 110 7.38 -19.03 -9.94
CA LYS A 110 8.59 -19.63 -10.50
C LYS A 110 9.22 -20.67 -9.57
N GLU A 111 9.35 -20.36 -8.28
CA GLU A 111 9.90 -21.28 -7.29
C GLU A 111 9.05 -22.54 -7.19
N LYS A 112 7.74 -22.39 -7.26
CA LYS A 112 6.81 -23.52 -7.25
C LYS A 112 6.95 -24.39 -8.47
N VAL A 113 6.98 -23.82 -9.65
CA VAL A 113 7.20 -24.57 -10.91
C VAL A 113 8.55 -25.30 -10.88
N ALA A 114 9.61 -24.64 -10.36
CA ALA A 114 10.94 -25.25 -10.26
C ALA A 114 11.02 -26.35 -9.17
N SER A 115 10.16 -26.32 -8.14
CA SER A 115 10.14 -27.32 -7.07
C SER A 115 9.35 -28.59 -7.41
N VAL A 116 8.64 -28.58 -8.55
CA VAL A 116 7.94 -29.75 -9.07
C VAL A 116 8.96 -30.73 -9.63
N LYS A 117 9.33 -31.72 -8.86
CA LYS A 117 10.01 -32.92 -9.35
C LYS A 117 8.95 -33.90 -9.84
N ASP A 118 9.03 -34.22 -11.02
CA ASP A 118 8.43 -35.13 -12.02
C ASP A 118 7.33 -36.14 -11.64
N ASP A 119 6.97 -36.40 -10.39
CA ASP A 119 6.20 -37.60 -10.04
C ASP A 119 4.76 -37.37 -9.56
N ASP A 120 4.31 -36.12 -9.41
CA ASP A 120 2.93 -35.86 -8.96
C ASP A 120 2.09 -35.18 -10.06
N PRO A 121 1.12 -35.89 -10.67
CA PRO A 121 0.31 -35.37 -11.76
C PRO A 121 -0.58 -34.16 -11.38
N GLU A 122 -0.97 -34.00 -10.09
CA GLU A 122 -1.70 -32.80 -9.65
C GLU A 122 -0.80 -31.57 -9.65
N VAL A 123 0.46 -31.74 -9.31
CA VAL A 123 1.45 -30.68 -9.25
C VAL A 123 1.94 -30.32 -10.66
N LEU A 124 2.04 -31.30 -11.56
CA LEU A 124 2.36 -31.08 -12.96
C LEU A 124 1.24 -30.30 -13.66
N ASN A 125 -0.02 -30.66 -13.46
CA ASN A 125 -1.18 -29.93 -13.98
C ASN A 125 -1.23 -28.50 -13.44
N TYR A 126 -0.91 -28.29 -12.15
CA TYR A 126 -0.78 -26.96 -11.58
C TYR A 126 0.34 -26.16 -12.24
N ALA A 127 1.50 -26.77 -12.44
CA ALA A 127 2.64 -26.13 -13.10
C ALA A 127 2.33 -25.76 -14.55
N ILE A 128 1.58 -26.58 -15.29
CA ILE A 128 1.15 -26.32 -16.66
C ILE A 128 0.10 -25.19 -16.69
N GLU A 129 -0.88 -25.23 -15.80
CA GLU A 129 -1.97 -24.24 -15.75
C GLU A 129 -1.47 -22.85 -15.30
N HIS A 130 -0.44 -22.83 -14.44
CA HIS A 130 0.13 -21.60 -13.87
C HIS A 130 1.52 -21.28 -14.40
N SER A 131 2.02 -22.08 -15.35
CA SER A 131 3.24 -21.76 -16.10
C SER A 131 3.08 -20.36 -16.71
N PRO A 132 4.07 -19.47 -16.55
CA PRO A 132 4.05 -18.16 -17.16
C PRO A 132 4.32 -18.27 -18.67
N ASP A 133 3.47 -19.01 -19.38
CA ASP A 133 3.63 -19.23 -20.84
C ASP A 133 3.53 -17.93 -21.65
N LYS A 134 3.06 -16.85 -21.02
CA LYS A 134 3.16 -15.51 -21.57
C LYS A 134 3.57 -14.55 -20.46
N PRO A 135 4.87 -14.29 -20.32
CA PRO A 135 5.28 -13.20 -19.43
C PRO A 135 4.55 -11.94 -19.87
N ILE A 136 3.78 -11.33 -18.94
CA ILE A 136 3.10 -10.05 -19.20
C ILE A 136 4.18 -9.12 -19.77
N LYS A 137 3.94 -8.56 -20.96
CA LYS A 137 4.88 -7.62 -21.57
C LYS A 137 5.10 -6.44 -20.59
N VAL A 138 6.32 -5.95 -20.51
CA VAL A 138 6.66 -4.84 -19.61
C VAL A 138 5.75 -3.64 -19.83
N SER A 139 5.39 -3.35 -21.09
CA SER A 139 4.44 -2.28 -21.44
C SER A 139 3.03 -2.53 -20.88
N GLU A 140 2.57 -3.78 -20.89
CA GLU A 140 1.27 -4.14 -20.32
C GLU A 140 1.28 -4.05 -18.78
N LEU A 141 2.37 -4.50 -18.14
CA LEU A 141 2.54 -4.36 -16.70
C LEU A 141 2.57 -2.89 -16.30
N PHE A 142 3.25 -2.04 -17.07
CA PHE A 142 3.28 -0.59 -16.83
C PHE A 142 1.89 0.03 -16.95
N LEU A 143 1.15 -0.30 -18.01
CA LEU A 143 -0.22 0.19 -18.17
C LEU A 143 -1.14 -0.26 -17.02
N ARG A 144 -1.04 -1.52 -16.60
CA ARG A 144 -1.77 -2.04 -15.45
C ARG A 144 -1.41 -1.31 -14.16
N LEU A 145 -0.12 -1.02 -13.96
CA LEU A 145 0.36 -0.27 -12.82
C LEU A 145 -0.23 1.14 -12.79
N VAL A 146 -0.17 1.87 -13.91
CA VAL A 146 -0.74 3.23 -14.01
C VAL A 146 -2.24 3.23 -13.73
N LEU A 147 -3.00 2.30 -14.33
CA LEU A 147 -4.44 2.21 -14.11
C LEU A 147 -4.80 1.91 -12.66
N ILE A 148 -4.11 0.95 -12.02
CA ILE A 148 -4.42 0.62 -10.62
C ILE A 148 -4.00 1.74 -9.67
N MET A 149 -2.92 2.46 -9.96
CA MET A 149 -2.51 3.64 -9.18
C MET A 149 -3.55 4.75 -9.27
N LEU A 150 -3.99 5.11 -10.47
CA LEU A 150 -5.05 6.11 -10.67
C LEU A 150 -6.32 5.74 -9.92
N PHE A 151 -6.74 4.49 -10.03
CA PHE A 151 -7.94 4.02 -9.35
C PHE A 151 -7.80 4.02 -7.82
N SER A 152 -6.66 3.57 -7.31
CA SER A 152 -6.37 3.57 -5.87
C SER A 152 -6.32 4.99 -5.31
N THR A 153 -5.74 5.93 -6.05
CA THR A 153 -5.70 7.35 -5.65
C THR A 153 -7.10 7.96 -5.66
N LEU A 154 -7.91 7.66 -6.67
CA LEU A 154 -9.29 8.14 -6.76
C LEU A 154 -10.17 7.61 -5.63
N ILE A 155 -9.98 6.34 -5.23
CA ILE A 155 -10.70 5.76 -4.10
C ILE A 155 -10.19 6.31 -2.77
N SER A 156 -8.89 6.56 -2.62
CA SER A 156 -8.33 7.06 -1.36
C SER A 156 -8.69 8.52 -1.09
N MET A 157 -8.92 9.34 -2.11
CA MET A 157 -9.30 10.75 -1.94
C MET A 157 -10.54 10.98 -1.05
N PRO A 158 -11.68 10.30 -1.26
CA PRO A 158 -12.83 10.44 -0.38
C PRO A 158 -12.53 10.03 1.06
N PHE A 159 -11.64 9.04 1.27
CA PHE A 159 -11.29 8.58 2.61
C PHE A 159 -10.43 9.59 3.39
N ILE A 160 -9.70 10.45 2.70
CA ILE A 160 -8.97 11.56 3.32
C ILE A 160 -9.96 12.66 3.76
N LEU A 161 -11.05 12.84 3.02
CA LEU A 161 -12.05 13.89 3.27
C LEU A 161 -13.18 13.44 4.20
N ILE A 162 -13.48 12.14 4.26
CA ILE A 162 -14.60 11.59 5.00
C ILE A 162 -14.09 10.92 6.28
N THR A 163 -14.33 11.62 7.34
CA THR A 163 -14.12 11.39 8.77
C THR A 163 -14.26 9.92 9.26
N PHE A 164 -13.68 9.73 10.41
CA PHE A 164 -13.59 8.61 11.36
C PHE A 164 -14.59 7.43 11.22
N TYR A 165 -15.85 7.67 10.90
CA TYR A 165 -16.86 6.60 10.74
C TYR A 165 -16.60 5.68 9.56
N PHE A 166 -16.13 6.21 8.42
CA PHE A 166 -15.80 5.42 7.24
C PHE A 166 -14.52 4.61 7.41
N MET A 167 -13.62 5.02 8.30
CA MET A 167 -12.42 4.28 8.62
C MET A 167 -12.74 2.88 9.16
N PHE A 168 -13.77 2.74 10.02
CA PHE A 168 -14.20 1.43 10.50
C PHE A 168 -14.75 0.55 9.38
N ILE A 169 -15.57 1.11 8.48
CA ILE A 169 -16.09 0.38 7.32
C ILE A 169 -14.97 -0.04 6.39
N ALA A 170 -13.98 0.84 6.17
CA ALA A 170 -12.80 0.53 5.37
C ALA A 170 -11.97 -0.60 5.99
N ILE A 171 -11.71 -0.55 7.30
CA ILE A 171 -10.96 -1.60 8.01
C ILE A 171 -11.68 -2.95 7.92
N ILE A 172 -13.00 -2.99 8.08
CA ILE A 172 -13.81 -4.22 7.97
C ILE A 172 -13.82 -4.73 6.52
N GLY A 173 -13.86 -3.83 5.53
CA GLY A 173 -13.87 -4.16 4.11
C GLY A 173 -12.51 -4.59 3.56
N LEU A 174 -11.43 -4.05 4.12
CA LEU A 174 -10.07 -4.26 3.64
C LEU A 174 -9.69 -5.75 3.49
N PRO A 175 -10.00 -6.66 4.44
CA PRO A 175 -9.69 -8.08 4.30
C PRO A 175 -10.30 -8.77 3.08
N PHE A 176 -11.34 -8.19 2.50
CA PHE A 176 -11.95 -8.71 1.27
C PHE A 176 -11.26 -8.20 0.00
N VAL A 177 -10.73 -6.98 0.03
CA VAL A 177 -10.35 -6.26 -1.20
C VAL A 177 -8.85 -6.06 -1.38
N PHE A 178 -8.03 -6.19 -0.31
CA PHE A 178 -6.60 -5.85 -0.34
C PHE A 178 -5.78 -6.67 -1.36
N THR A 179 -6.29 -7.83 -1.80
CA THR A 179 -5.66 -8.65 -2.82
C THR A 179 -6.13 -8.33 -4.25
N ALA A 180 -7.12 -7.44 -4.42
CA ALA A 180 -7.63 -7.07 -5.75
C ALA A 180 -6.56 -6.47 -6.67
N PRO A 181 -5.71 -5.54 -6.20
CA PRO A 181 -4.59 -5.03 -7.01
C PRO A 181 -3.64 -6.13 -7.47
N VAL A 182 -3.37 -7.10 -6.58
CA VAL A 182 -2.48 -8.23 -6.87
C VAL A 182 -3.08 -9.12 -7.95
N ALA A 183 -4.37 -9.45 -7.87
CA ALA A 183 -5.08 -10.23 -8.88
C ALA A 183 -5.06 -9.57 -10.27
N TYR A 184 -5.19 -8.25 -10.30
CA TYR A 184 -5.12 -7.48 -11.53
C TYR A 184 -3.69 -7.45 -12.11
N LEU A 185 -2.69 -7.15 -11.28
CA LEU A 185 -1.29 -7.05 -11.71
C LEU A 185 -0.70 -8.41 -12.13
N SER A 186 -1.15 -9.51 -11.54
CA SER A 186 -0.74 -10.86 -11.94
C SER A 186 -1.39 -11.36 -13.23
N GLY A 187 -2.37 -10.63 -13.78
CA GLY A 187 -3.08 -11.01 -15.00
C GLY A 187 -4.21 -12.00 -14.81
N ASP A 188 -4.52 -12.38 -13.57
CA ASP A 188 -5.54 -13.39 -13.25
C ASP A 188 -6.97 -12.83 -13.32
N ALA A 189 -7.10 -11.51 -13.26
CA ALA A 189 -8.37 -10.82 -13.38
C ALA A 189 -8.25 -9.53 -14.21
N GLY A 190 -9.33 -9.16 -14.89
CA GLY A 190 -9.44 -7.85 -15.53
C GLY A 190 -9.63 -6.73 -14.50
N PHE A 191 -9.49 -5.49 -14.93
CA PHE A 191 -9.56 -4.32 -14.05
C PHE A 191 -10.84 -4.30 -13.20
N PHE A 192 -12.01 -4.30 -13.83
CA PHE A 192 -13.29 -4.27 -13.12
C PHE A 192 -13.67 -5.58 -12.43
N SER A 193 -13.13 -6.71 -12.90
CA SER A 193 -13.39 -8.03 -12.32
C SER A 193 -12.48 -8.36 -11.14
N SER A 194 -11.38 -7.63 -10.94
CA SER A 194 -10.41 -7.89 -9.88
C SER A 194 -11.01 -7.75 -8.48
N LEU A 195 -11.87 -6.75 -8.28
CA LEU A 195 -12.54 -6.53 -7.00
C LEU A 195 -13.52 -7.66 -6.63
N PRO A 196 -14.54 -8.00 -7.45
CA PRO A 196 -15.43 -9.12 -7.14
C PRO A 196 -14.68 -10.46 -7.09
N TYR A 197 -13.60 -10.62 -7.86
CA TYR A 197 -12.74 -11.79 -7.79
C TYR A 197 -12.04 -11.90 -6.42
N ALA A 198 -11.43 -10.83 -5.94
CA ALA A 198 -10.77 -10.78 -4.63
C ALA A 198 -11.77 -11.05 -3.48
N VAL A 199 -12.95 -10.43 -3.53
CA VAL A 199 -14.02 -10.66 -2.53
C VAL A 199 -14.42 -12.13 -2.49
N ARG A 200 -14.60 -12.78 -3.64
CA ARG A 200 -14.95 -14.21 -3.72
C ARG A 200 -13.85 -15.09 -3.13
N LEU A 201 -12.60 -14.78 -3.46
CA LEU A 201 -11.43 -15.52 -2.99
C LEU A 201 -11.25 -15.39 -1.47
N SER A 202 -11.42 -14.16 -0.94
CA SER A 202 -11.18 -13.84 0.47
C SER A 202 -12.25 -14.32 1.44
N ARG A 203 -13.45 -14.66 0.97
CA ARG A 203 -14.59 -15.06 1.85
C ARG A 203 -14.24 -16.12 2.87
N LYS A 204 -13.53 -17.18 2.45
CA LYS A 204 -13.14 -18.31 3.32
C LYS A 204 -11.97 -17.98 4.25
N TYR A 205 -11.25 -16.90 3.96
CA TYR A 205 -10.00 -16.52 4.63
C TYR A 205 -10.12 -15.19 5.39
N TYR A 206 -11.35 -14.67 5.51
CA TYR A 206 -11.59 -13.34 6.07
C TYR A 206 -10.90 -13.11 7.43
N PHE A 207 -11.10 -13.99 8.40
CA PHE A 207 -10.50 -13.84 9.72
C PHE A 207 -8.97 -13.97 9.73
N ILE A 208 -8.41 -14.76 8.81
CA ILE A 208 -6.96 -14.89 8.66
C ILE A 208 -6.40 -13.58 8.10
N ASN A 209 -7.02 -13.06 7.05
CA ASN A 209 -6.65 -11.79 6.44
C ASN A 209 -6.81 -10.63 7.43
N MET A 210 -7.94 -10.57 8.15
CA MET A 210 -8.22 -9.55 9.16
C MET A 210 -7.16 -9.54 10.26
N ARG A 211 -6.78 -10.71 10.76
CA ARG A 211 -5.72 -10.81 11.77
C ARG A 211 -4.37 -10.33 11.24
N SER A 212 -4.02 -10.72 10.01
CA SER A 212 -2.73 -10.36 9.41
C SER A 212 -2.65 -8.86 9.13
N ILE A 213 -3.73 -8.27 8.61
CA ILE A 213 -3.85 -6.83 8.41
C ILE A 213 -3.81 -6.11 9.77
N GLY A 214 -4.53 -6.62 10.78
CA GLY A 214 -4.55 -6.05 12.11
C GLY A 214 -3.16 -5.96 12.76
N ILE A 215 -2.28 -6.94 12.53
CA ILE A 215 -0.90 -6.91 13.01
C ILE A 215 -0.10 -5.77 12.34
N ILE A 216 -0.27 -5.56 11.04
CA ILE A 216 0.40 -4.46 10.33
C ILE A 216 -0.15 -3.10 10.79
N LEU A 217 -1.48 -2.97 10.91
CA LEU A 217 -2.09 -1.74 11.42
C LEU A 217 -1.62 -1.42 12.85
N PHE A 218 -1.47 -2.43 13.70
CA PHE A 218 -0.91 -2.25 15.03
C PHE A 218 0.56 -1.83 14.99
N ALA A 219 1.36 -2.38 14.08
CA ALA A 219 2.74 -1.95 13.88
C ALA A 219 2.82 -0.50 13.39
N ILE A 220 1.94 -0.08 12.48
CA ILE A 220 1.81 1.31 12.04
C ILE A 220 1.51 2.23 13.22
N LEU A 221 0.54 1.88 14.05
CA LEU A 221 0.21 2.65 15.25
C LEU A 221 1.42 2.85 16.18
N ILE A 222 2.20 1.79 16.43
CA ILE A 222 3.41 1.90 17.26
C ILE A 222 4.41 2.87 16.62
N VAL A 223 4.61 2.78 15.31
CA VAL A 223 5.52 3.66 14.57
C VAL A 223 5.06 5.10 14.65
N ASP A 224 3.78 5.37 14.40
CA ASP A 224 3.20 6.70 14.41
C ASP A 224 3.28 7.38 15.79
N PHE A 225 3.35 6.60 16.87
CA PHE A 225 3.57 7.13 18.22
C PHE A 225 5.05 7.29 18.59
N THR A 226 5.92 6.43 18.06
CA THR A 226 7.32 6.39 18.51
C THR A 226 8.26 7.21 17.64
N VAL A 227 8.07 7.19 16.33
CA VAL A 227 8.96 7.88 15.38
C VAL A 227 8.92 9.41 15.53
N PRO A 228 7.77 10.07 15.74
CA PRO A 228 7.72 11.51 15.96
C PRO A 228 8.50 11.98 17.20
N LEU A 229 8.70 11.11 18.21
CA LEU A 229 9.51 11.47 19.39
C LEU A 229 10.96 11.79 19.02
N ILE A 230 11.46 11.24 17.91
CA ILE A 230 12.82 11.48 17.41
C ILE A 230 12.96 12.91 16.86
N ALA A 231 11.88 13.52 16.39
CA ALA A 231 11.87 14.91 15.92
C ALA A 231 12.32 15.88 17.02
N ASN A 232 12.04 15.57 18.29
CA ASN A 232 12.50 16.36 19.45
C ASN A 232 14.03 16.35 19.64
N ILE A 233 14.72 15.35 19.05
CA ILE A 233 16.19 15.22 19.13
C ILE A 233 16.83 15.77 17.85
N SER A 234 16.31 15.34 16.70
CA SER A 234 16.80 15.75 15.38
C SER A 234 15.74 15.59 14.31
N LEU A 235 15.31 16.71 13.70
CA LEU A 235 14.34 16.72 12.62
C LEU A 235 14.85 15.97 11.39
N THR A 236 16.14 16.12 11.06
CA THR A 236 16.78 15.38 9.95
C THR A 236 16.75 13.87 10.16
N ALA A 237 17.10 13.42 11.38
CA ALA A 237 17.06 12.00 11.71
C ALA A 237 15.61 11.46 11.66
N PHE A 238 14.64 12.25 12.12
CA PHE A 238 13.22 11.92 12.03
C PHE A 238 12.81 11.69 10.57
N TYR A 239 13.06 12.62 9.65
CA TYR A 239 12.64 12.49 8.24
C TYR A 239 13.26 11.25 7.55
N ILE A 240 14.55 10.99 7.80
CA ILE A 240 15.22 9.82 7.22
C ILE A 240 14.62 8.51 7.77
N LEU A 241 14.41 8.46 9.08
CA LEU A 241 13.87 7.26 9.73
C LEU A 241 12.41 7.02 9.35
N ASP A 242 11.61 8.09 9.31
CA ASP A 242 10.21 8.04 8.87
C ASP A 242 10.11 7.51 7.44
N ALA A 243 10.89 8.06 6.50
CA ALA A 243 10.94 7.57 5.13
C ALA A 243 11.33 6.09 5.04
N ALA A 244 12.30 5.65 5.83
CA ALA A 244 12.77 4.27 5.84
C ALA A 244 11.70 3.31 6.40
N ILE A 245 11.10 3.65 7.53
CA ILE A 245 10.12 2.79 8.21
C ILE A 245 8.80 2.77 7.40
N THR A 246 8.33 3.92 6.94
CA THR A 246 7.11 4.02 6.12
C THR A 246 7.26 3.21 4.83
N THR A 247 8.39 3.34 4.12
CA THR A 247 8.65 2.51 2.93
C THR A 247 8.62 1.03 3.28
N TRP A 248 9.23 0.65 4.39
CA TRP A 248 9.26 -0.75 4.81
C TRP A 248 7.87 -1.30 5.13
N ILE A 249 7.03 -0.54 5.83
CA ILE A 249 5.64 -0.92 6.13
C ILE A 249 4.83 -1.11 4.83
N TRP A 250 4.98 -0.23 3.85
CA TRP A 250 4.30 -0.36 2.56
C TRP A 250 4.71 -1.63 1.82
N LEU A 251 6.01 -1.95 1.79
CA LEU A 251 6.48 -3.20 1.17
C LEU A 251 6.05 -4.44 1.96
N ALA A 252 6.01 -4.37 3.29
CA ALA A 252 5.52 -5.46 4.13
C ALA A 252 4.02 -5.72 3.90
N PHE A 253 3.22 -4.66 3.73
CA PHE A 253 1.81 -4.79 3.38
C PHE A 253 1.62 -5.40 1.97
N ALA A 254 2.43 -4.97 1.00
CA ALA A 254 2.42 -5.52 -0.34
C ALA A 254 2.82 -7.00 -0.36
N ARG A 255 3.82 -7.39 0.46
CA ARG A 255 4.19 -8.80 0.68
C ARG A 255 3.02 -9.58 1.25
N LEU A 256 2.37 -9.08 2.29
CA LEU A 256 1.20 -9.72 2.87
C LEU A 256 0.11 -9.95 1.82
N ALA A 257 -0.17 -8.95 0.99
CA ALA A 257 -1.16 -9.06 -0.09
C ALA A 257 -0.77 -10.14 -1.11
N GLY A 258 0.50 -10.19 -1.52
CA GLY A 258 1.03 -11.22 -2.42
C GLY A 258 0.96 -12.63 -1.81
N MET A 259 1.40 -12.79 -0.56
CA MET A 259 1.34 -14.07 0.17
C MET A 259 -0.09 -14.57 0.34
N ALA A 260 -0.99 -13.70 0.79
CA ALA A 260 -2.40 -14.04 0.97
C ALA A 260 -3.04 -14.43 -0.36
N TYR A 261 -2.75 -13.68 -1.43
CA TYR A 261 -3.24 -13.99 -2.77
C TYR A 261 -2.79 -15.36 -3.25
N CYS A 262 -1.49 -15.66 -3.21
CA CYS A 262 -0.95 -16.97 -3.60
C CYS A 262 -1.53 -18.10 -2.74
N THR A 263 -1.65 -17.88 -1.42
CA THR A 263 -2.24 -18.89 -0.52
C THR A 263 -3.70 -19.18 -0.85
N MET A 264 -4.49 -18.15 -1.14
CA MET A 264 -5.92 -18.31 -1.41
C MET A 264 -6.20 -18.91 -2.79
N LYS A 265 -5.40 -18.56 -3.80
CA LYS A 265 -5.59 -19.00 -5.17
C LYS A 265 -4.89 -20.31 -5.46
N ASP A 266 -3.60 -20.36 -5.18
CA ASP A 266 -2.72 -21.42 -5.65
C ASP A 266 -2.67 -22.59 -4.66
N PHE A 267 -3.04 -22.37 -3.37
CA PHE A 267 -3.07 -23.39 -2.32
C PHE A 267 -4.36 -23.33 -1.49
N PRO A 268 -5.54 -23.52 -2.12
CA PRO A 268 -6.79 -23.51 -1.38
C PRO A 268 -6.78 -24.62 -0.33
N ILE A 269 -7.36 -24.35 0.85
CA ILE A 269 -7.46 -25.32 1.96
C ILE A 269 -8.26 -26.52 1.48
N LYS A 270 -7.58 -27.61 1.15
CA LYS A 270 -8.18 -28.92 0.95
C LYS A 270 -8.01 -29.73 2.25
N GLY A 271 -9.11 -30.19 2.82
CA GLY A 271 -9.09 -31.17 3.92
C GLY A 271 -8.41 -30.74 5.22
N GLY A 272 -8.43 -29.45 5.58
CA GLY A 272 -7.96 -28.97 6.89
C GLY A 272 -6.44 -28.89 7.10
N LYS A 273 -5.63 -29.32 6.16
CA LYS A 273 -4.18 -29.15 6.22
C LYS A 273 -3.78 -27.85 5.52
N ARG A 274 -3.17 -26.92 6.26
CA ARG A 274 -2.64 -25.67 5.74
C ARG A 274 -1.25 -25.92 5.14
N PRO A 275 -1.01 -25.66 3.85
CA PRO A 275 0.31 -25.83 3.26
C PRO A 275 1.34 -24.83 3.80
N PHE A 276 0.90 -23.71 4.40
CA PHE A 276 1.75 -22.73 5.07
C PHE A 276 1.14 -22.31 6.40
N ALA A 277 1.95 -22.37 7.48
CA ALA A 277 1.63 -21.70 8.74
C ALA A 277 1.93 -20.20 8.54
N ILE A 278 0.90 -19.42 8.24
CA ILE A 278 0.97 -17.96 8.33
C ILE A 278 0.77 -17.56 9.78
#